data_4438a1e1284179ac81204ab433001d79
#
_entry.id   4438a1e1284179ac81204ab433001d79
#
_cell.length_a   1.000
_cell.length_b   1.000
_cell.length_c   1.000
_cell.angle_alpha   90.00
_cell.angle_beta   90.00
_cell.angle_gamma   90.00
#
_symmetry.space_group_name_H-M   'P 1'
#
loop_
_entity.id
_entity.type
_entity.pdbx_description
1 polymer ?
#
loop_
_entity_poly.entity_id
_entity_poly.type
_entity_poly.pdbx_seq_one_letter_code
_entity_poly.pdbx_strand_id
1 'polypeptide(L)'
;MKVVAFVGDSGSGKTTAIAALIRHFSGSGQRVGAIKHTHHAVNDEDRGDTAEFRRSGANPVILAGDGDAIVFRDKATRPIVFTSARELLSEFDTDIVFVEGFKSFDAWPRIELNRHERRSVSDLLAMLNGIWRT
;
A
#
# COMPACT_ATOMS: atom_id res chain seq x y z
N MET A 1 -11.72 -0.41 8.96
CA MET A 1 -10.42 -0.49 8.26
C MET A 1 -10.08 0.86 7.65
N LYS A 2 -8.89 1.35 7.92
CA LYS A 2 -8.43 2.63 7.40
C LYS A 2 -7.61 2.41 6.15
N VAL A 3 -7.88 3.19 5.10
CA VAL A 3 -7.20 3.05 3.80
C VAL A 3 -6.65 4.41 3.40
N VAL A 4 -5.46 4.44 2.84
CA VAL A 4 -4.88 5.63 2.22
C VAL A 4 -4.00 5.21 1.05
N ALA A 5 -4.08 5.95 -0.04
CA ALA A 5 -3.24 5.74 -1.21
C ALA A 5 -2.15 6.80 -1.25
N PHE A 6 -0.97 6.39 -1.70
CA PHE A 6 0.14 7.29 -1.99
C PHE A 6 0.33 7.34 -3.50
N VAL A 7 0.27 8.53 -4.05
CA VAL A 7 0.43 8.76 -5.48
C VAL A 7 1.58 9.75 -5.69
N GLY A 8 2.14 9.75 -6.88
CA GLY A 8 3.24 10.63 -7.23
C GLY A 8 4.12 9.97 -8.28
N ASP A 9 5.05 10.74 -8.82
CA ASP A 9 5.96 10.25 -9.85
C ASP A 9 6.95 9.23 -9.30
N SER A 10 7.53 8.46 -10.19
CA SER A 10 8.64 7.57 -9.87
C SER A 10 9.75 8.38 -9.19
N GLY A 11 10.31 7.87 -8.11
CA GLY A 11 11.35 8.59 -7.36
C GLY A 11 10.81 9.62 -6.39
N SER A 12 9.50 9.70 -6.18
CA SER A 12 8.90 10.64 -5.21
C SER A 12 8.97 10.14 -3.77
N GLY A 13 9.45 8.91 -3.55
CA GLY A 13 9.61 8.35 -2.21
C GLY A 13 8.41 7.60 -1.68
N LYS A 14 7.47 7.20 -2.55
CA LYS A 14 6.25 6.49 -2.13
C LYS A 14 6.57 5.20 -1.38
N THR A 15 7.41 4.35 -1.95
CA THR A 15 7.76 3.07 -1.33
C THR A 15 8.43 3.26 0.01
N THR A 16 9.38 4.19 0.10
CA THR A 16 10.08 4.49 1.35
C THR A 16 9.11 4.98 2.42
N ALA A 17 8.20 5.89 2.04
CA ALA A 17 7.21 6.43 2.97
C ALA A 17 6.27 5.34 3.48
N ILE A 18 5.73 4.53 2.58
CA ILE A 18 4.82 3.44 2.95
C ILE A 18 5.53 2.43 3.84
N ALA A 19 6.74 2.02 3.49
CA ALA A 19 7.50 1.05 4.30
C ALA A 19 7.75 1.57 5.71
N ALA A 20 8.08 2.84 5.85
CA ALA A 20 8.28 3.46 7.17
C ALA A 20 6.99 3.48 7.99
N LEU A 21 5.87 3.79 7.34
CA LEU A 21 4.57 3.79 8.03
C LEU A 21 4.13 2.38 8.41
N ILE A 22 4.38 1.39 7.57
CA ILE A 22 4.10 0.00 7.89
C ILE A 22 4.86 -0.40 9.16
N ARG A 23 6.16 -0.09 9.22
CA ARG A 23 6.97 -0.40 10.40
C ARG A 23 6.43 0.29 11.65
N HIS A 24 6.03 1.55 11.52
CA HIS A 24 5.50 2.31 12.64
C HIS A 24 4.23 1.67 13.22
N PHE A 25 3.24 1.41 12.37
CA PHE A 25 1.96 0.89 12.84
C PHE A 25 2.04 -0.59 13.24
N SER A 26 2.79 -1.38 12.49
CA SER A 26 3.01 -2.78 12.84
C SER A 26 3.74 -2.90 14.16
N GLY A 27 4.73 -2.04 14.40
CA GLY A 27 5.46 -1.98 15.67
C GLY A 27 4.59 -1.56 16.84
N SER A 28 3.48 -0.90 16.59
CA SER A 28 2.50 -0.50 17.61
C SER A 28 1.41 -1.55 17.83
N GLY A 29 1.52 -2.71 17.19
CA GLY A 29 0.56 -3.79 17.37
C GLY A 29 -0.63 -3.76 16.43
N GLN A 30 -0.67 -2.84 15.47
CA GLN A 30 -1.75 -2.82 14.48
C GLN A 30 -1.44 -3.76 13.33
N ARG A 31 -2.51 -4.34 12.75
CA ARG A 31 -2.39 -5.21 11.59
C ARG A 31 -2.43 -4.33 10.34
N VAL A 32 -1.41 -4.49 9.49
CA VAL A 32 -1.23 -3.62 8.32
C VAL A 32 -1.15 -4.46 7.07
N GLY A 33 -1.88 -4.05 6.03
CA GLY A 33 -1.76 -4.60 4.69
C GLY A 33 -1.29 -3.56 3.71
N ALA A 34 -0.94 -3.99 2.51
CA ALA A 34 -0.49 -3.07 1.47
C ALA A 34 -0.87 -3.56 0.08
N ILE A 35 -1.08 -2.62 -0.83
CA ILE A 35 -1.33 -2.89 -2.24
C ILE A 35 -0.34 -2.07 -3.06
N LYS A 36 0.32 -2.72 -4.01
CA LYS A 36 1.18 -2.06 -4.99
C LYS A 36 0.55 -2.22 -6.36
N HIS A 37 0.20 -1.12 -7.00
CA HIS A 37 -0.28 -1.14 -8.39
C HIS A 37 0.92 -1.05 -9.33
N THR A 38 0.95 -1.90 -10.34
CA THR A 38 1.99 -1.92 -11.35
C THR A 38 1.37 -1.94 -12.75
N HIS A 39 2.08 -1.33 -13.70
CA HIS A 39 1.70 -1.41 -15.12
C HIS A 39 2.47 -2.51 -15.85
N HIS A 40 3.31 -3.25 -15.13
CA HIS A 40 4.02 -4.41 -15.66
C HIS A 40 3.21 -5.67 -15.37
N ALA A 41 3.58 -6.78 -15.99
CA ALA A 41 2.95 -8.06 -15.73
C ALA A 41 3.13 -8.44 -14.26
N VAL A 42 2.07 -8.94 -13.63
CA VAL A 42 2.18 -9.43 -12.25
C VAL A 42 2.76 -10.84 -12.26
N ASN A 43 3.58 -11.14 -11.26
CA ASN A 43 4.14 -12.47 -11.06
C ASN A 43 4.34 -12.70 -9.56
N ASP A 44 4.59 -13.94 -9.19
CA ASP A 44 4.68 -14.34 -7.80
C ASP A 44 6.10 -14.25 -7.21
N GLU A 45 7.00 -13.58 -7.90
CA GLU A 45 8.33 -13.33 -7.36
C GLU A 45 8.26 -12.26 -6.26
N ASP A 46 8.78 -12.60 -5.10
CA ASP A 46 8.75 -11.71 -3.94
C ASP A 46 9.98 -10.83 -3.92
N ARG A 47 9.95 -9.77 -4.71
CA ARG A 47 11.05 -8.82 -4.80
C ARG A 47 10.52 -7.42 -5.06
N GLY A 48 11.40 -6.42 -4.96
CA GLY A 48 11.04 -5.03 -5.17
C GLY A 48 10.17 -4.47 -4.06
N ASP A 49 9.18 -3.66 -4.44
CA ASP A 49 8.35 -2.93 -3.47
C ASP A 49 7.49 -3.86 -2.62
N THR A 50 6.97 -4.95 -3.21
CA THR A 50 6.13 -5.88 -2.45
C THR A 50 6.95 -6.61 -1.37
N ALA A 51 8.19 -6.99 -1.70
CA ALA A 51 9.07 -7.61 -0.72
C ALA A 51 9.42 -6.63 0.39
N GLU A 52 9.67 -5.36 0.04
CA GLU A 52 9.95 -4.32 1.04
C GLU A 52 8.78 -4.13 1.99
N PHE A 53 7.56 -4.10 1.48
CA PHE A 53 6.36 -3.96 2.31
C PHE A 53 6.21 -5.15 3.27
N ARG A 54 6.46 -6.36 2.77
CA ARG A 54 6.36 -7.56 3.62
C ARG A 54 7.44 -7.57 4.69
N ARG A 55 8.68 -7.21 4.35
CA ARG A 55 9.77 -7.12 5.33
C ARG A 55 9.47 -6.06 6.39
N SER A 56 8.72 -5.03 6.03
CA SER A 56 8.36 -3.95 6.94
C SER A 56 7.23 -4.33 7.90
N GLY A 57 6.51 -5.42 7.63
CA GLY A 57 5.48 -5.93 8.52
C GLY A 57 4.07 -6.02 7.93
N ALA A 58 3.89 -5.71 6.65
CA ALA A 58 2.58 -5.82 6.01
C ALA A 58 2.25 -7.29 5.68
N ASN A 59 1.00 -7.68 5.94
CA ASN A 59 0.49 -9.01 5.63
C ASN A 59 -1.04 -8.97 5.64
N PRO A 60 -1.74 -9.21 4.52
CA PRO A 60 -1.17 -9.54 3.20
C PRO A 60 -0.65 -8.33 2.47
N VAL A 61 0.09 -8.60 1.39
CA VAL A 61 0.49 -7.60 0.41
C VAL A 61 -0.05 -8.06 -0.94
N ILE A 62 -0.63 -7.15 -1.71
CA ILE A 62 -1.14 -7.45 -3.05
C ILE A 62 -0.32 -6.69 -4.08
N LEU A 63 0.16 -7.41 -5.08
CA LEU A 63 0.71 -6.82 -6.30
C LEU A 63 -0.40 -6.85 -7.33
N ALA A 64 -0.90 -5.68 -7.72
CA ALA A 64 -2.04 -5.55 -8.61
C ALA A 64 -1.63 -4.96 -9.95
N GLY A 65 -2.08 -5.61 -11.04
CA GLY A 65 -2.02 -5.06 -12.38
C GLY A 65 -3.34 -4.37 -12.72
N ASP A 66 -3.73 -4.46 -13.99
CA ASP A 66 -4.95 -3.81 -14.48
C ASP A 66 -6.11 -4.80 -14.65
N GLY A 67 -6.26 -5.72 -13.72
CA GLY A 67 -7.35 -6.70 -13.74
C GLY A 67 -6.95 -8.03 -13.13
N ASP A 68 -5.66 -8.24 -12.93
CA ASP A 68 -5.14 -9.42 -12.27
C ASP A 68 -4.22 -9.00 -11.13
N ALA A 69 -4.07 -9.85 -10.14
CA ALA A 69 -3.25 -9.54 -8.99
C ALA A 69 -2.72 -10.83 -8.35
N ILE A 70 -1.67 -10.68 -7.55
CA ILE A 70 -1.13 -11.75 -6.72
C ILE A 70 -1.26 -11.31 -5.27
N VAL A 71 -1.84 -12.18 -4.45
CA VAL A 71 -1.92 -11.97 -3.00
C VAL A 71 -0.78 -12.72 -2.34
N PHE A 72 0.05 -12.00 -1.61
CA PHE A 72 1.12 -12.57 -0.79
C PHE A 72 0.62 -12.56 0.65
N ARG A 73 0.29 -13.74 1.18
CA ARG A 73 -0.19 -13.88 2.55
C ARG A 73 0.65 -14.92 3.26
N ASP A 74 1.28 -14.51 4.35
CA ASP A 74 2.25 -15.33 5.05
C ASP A 74 3.36 -15.78 4.09
N LYS A 75 3.53 -17.06 3.85
CA LYS A 75 4.53 -17.55 2.90
C LYS A 75 3.88 -18.15 1.64
N ALA A 76 2.61 -17.83 1.42
CA ALA A 76 1.86 -18.36 0.28
C ALA A 76 1.49 -17.26 -0.69
N THR A 77 1.32 -17.62 -1.95
CA THR A 77 0.87 -16.71 -2.99
C THR A 77 -0.39 -17.27 -3.64
N ARG A 78 -1.28 -16.36 -4.05
CA ARG A 78 -2.53 -16.76 -4.69
C ARG A 78 -2.89 -15.74 -5.77
N PRO A 79 -3.07 -16.19 -7.03
CA PRO A 79 -3.53 -15.27 -8.08
C PRO A 79 -5.03 -14.99 -7.93
N ILE A 80 -5.41 -13.75 -8.23
CA ILE A 80 -6.81 -13.33 -8.24
C ILE A 80 -7.06 -12.42 -9.43
N VAL A 81 -8.32 -12.21 -9.77
CA VAL A 81 -8.74 -11.23 -10.78
C VAL A 81 -9.68 -10.23 -10.12
N PHE A 82 -9.75 -9.01 -10.65
CA PHE A 82 -10.61 -7.97 -10.13
C PHE A 82 -11.04 -7.02 -11.26
N THR A 83 -12.19 -6.37 -11.07
CA THR A 83 -12.67 -5.35 -12.01
C THR A 83 -12.52 -3.95 -11.44
N SER A 84 -12.62 -3.78 -10.14
CA SER A 84 -12.45 -2.48 -9.48
C SER A 84 -11.42 -2.61 -8.37
N ALA A 85 -10.57 -1.60 -8.23
CA ALA A 85 -9.55 -1.57 -7.17
C ALA A 85 -10.16 -1.78 -5.79
N ARG A 86 -11.38 -1.29 -5.56
CA ARG A 86 -12.08 -1.45 -4.28
C ARG A 86 -12.26 -2.92 -3.91
N GLU A 87 -12.44 -3.80 -4.89
CA GLU A 87 -12.62 -5.23 -4.63
C GLU A 87 -11.43 -5.84 -3.91
N LEU A 88 -10.24 -5.28 -4.12
CA LEU A 88 -9.03 -5.78 -3.48
C LEU A 88 -9.09 -5.66 -1.95
N LEU A 89 -9.89 -4.72 -1.44
CA LEU A 89 -10.02 -4.55 0.01
C LEU A 89 -10.64 -5.76 0.70
N SER A 90 -11.40 -6.58 -0.03
CA SER A 90 -11.99 -7.79 0.54
C SER A 90 -10.95 -8.85 0.95
N GLU A 91 -9.72 -8.71 0.47
CA GLU A 91 -8.62 -9.61 0.84
C GLU A 91 -8.02 -9.26 2.20
N PHE A 92 -8.39 -8.14 2.79
CA PHE A 92 -7.76 -7.64 4.00
C PHE A 92 -8.68 -7.74 5.22
N ASP A 93 -8.15 -8.27 6.30
CA ASP A 93 -8.75 -8.24 7.63
C ASP A 93 -7.91 -7.38 8.58
N THR A 94 -7.13 -6.48 8.02
CA THR A 94 -6.18 -5.64 8.75
C THR A 94 -6.85 -4.35 9.25
N ASP A 95 -6.16 -3.66 10.15
CA ASP A 95 -6.64 -2.38 10.67
C ASP A 95 -6.40 -1.25 9.68
N ILE A 96 -5.32 -1.37 8.89
CA ILE A 96 -4.88 -0.35 7.95
C ILE A 96 -4.47 -1.03 6.64
N VAL A 97 -4.75 -0.36 5.51
CA VAL A 97 -4.22 -0.74 4.20
C VAL A 97 -3.58 0.48 3.56
N PHE A 98 -2.31 0.37 3.23
CA PHE A 98 -1.59 1.37 2.43
C PHE A 98 -1.58 0.96 0.98
N VAL A 99 -1.87 1.90 0.08
CA VAL A 99 -1.92 1.64 -1.36
C VAL A 99 -0.88 2.50 -2.05
N GLU A 100 -0.05 1.90 -2.89
CA GLU A 100 0.86 2.64 -3.75
C GLU A 100 0.32 2.56 -5.17
N GLY A 101 -0.08 3.70 -5.73
CA GLY A 101 -0.58 3.76 -7.10
C GLY A 101 -2.09 3.91 -7.19
N PHE A 102 -2.67 3.36 -8.27
CA PHE A 102 -4.09 3.53 -8.60
C PHE A 102 -4.48 5.01 -8.68
N LYS A 103 -3.71 5.79 -9.43
CA LYS A 103 -3.90 7.25 -9.55
C LYS A 103 -5.30 7.62 -10.01
N SER A 104 -5.92 6.79 -10.84
CA SER A 104 -7.24 7.07 -11.41
C SER A 104 -8.37 6.71 -10.46
N PHE A 105 -8.09 5.98 -9.38
CA PHE A 105 -9.10 5.56 -8.43
C PHE A 105 -9.13 6.52 -7.27
N ASP A 106 -10.20 7.32 -7.19
CA ASP A 106 -10.30 8.41 -6.23
C ASP A 106 -11.28 8.15 -5.09
N ALA A 107 -11.74 6.90 -4.94
CA ALA A 107 -12.75 6.57 -3.93
C ALA A 107 -12.18 6.43 -2.51
N TRP A 108 -10.87 6.38 -2.36
CA TRP A 108 -10.22 6.39 -1.05
C TRP A 108 -9.32 7.61 -0.91
N PRO A 109 -9.03 8.04 0.35
CA PRO A 109 -8.15 9.19 0.56
C PRO A 109 -6.77 8.94 -0.01
N ARG A 110 -6.11 10.00 -0.44
CA ARG A 110 -4.77 9.89 -0.98
C ARG A 110 -3.85 10.99 -0.48
N ILE A 111 -2.57 10.67 -0.44
CA ILE A 111 -1.49 11.61 -0.19
C ILE A 111 -0.65 11.66 -1.46
N GLU A 112 -0.43 12.86 -1.98
CA GLU A 112 0.41 13.06 -3.14
C GLU A 112 1.81 13.41 -2.68
N LEU A 113 2.81 12.65 -3.16
CA LEU A 113 4.21 12.90 -2.83
C LEU A 113 4.92 13.49 -4.04
N ASN A 114 5.79 14.46 -3.77
CA ASN A 114 6.55 15.16 -4.77
C ASN A 114 8.04 14.95 -4.47
N ARG A 115 8.83 14.64 -5.49
CA ARG A 115 10.27 14.39 -5.31
C ARG A 115 11.02 15.59 -4.75
N HIS A 116 10.46 16.79 -4.87
CA HIS A 116 11.07 18.04 -4.39
C HIS A 116 10.65 18.37 -2.94
N GLU A 117 9.70 17.67 -2.39
CA GLU A 117 9.24 17.85 -1.02
C GLU A 117 9.53 16.60 -0.22
N ARG A 118 10.36 16.75 0.81
CA ARG A 118 10.64 15.62 1.70
C ARG A 118 9.71 15.71 2.89
N ARG A 119 9.10 14.57 3.20
CA ARG A 119 8.22 14.47 4.35
C ARG A 119 8.77 13.44 5.32
N SER A 120 8.90 13.84 6.58
CA SER A 120 9.30 12.93 7.65
C SER A 120 8.13 11.99 7.99
N VAL A 121 8.43 10.93 8.73
CA VAL A 121 7.38 10.05 9.25
C VAL A 121 6.42 10.85 10.13
N SER A 122 6.94 11.78 10.93
CA SER A 122 6.12 12.66 11.76
C SER A 122 5.15 13.49 10.93
N ASP A 123 5.61 14.05 9.81
CA ASP A 123 4.73 14.81 8.89
C ASP A 123 3.63 13.91 8.33
N LEU A 124 3.99 12.71 7.91
CA LEU A 124 3.03 11.77 7.33
C LEU A 124 2.00 11.32 8.37
N LEU A 125 2.41 11.09 9.60
CA LEU A 125 1.50 10.72 10.67
C LEU A 125 0.51 11.84 10.96
N ALA A 126 0.95 13.09 10.94
CA ALA A 126 0.05 14.23 11.13
C ALA A 126 -0.97 14.31 10.00
N MET A 127 -0.55 14.06 8.75
CA MET A 127 -1.45 14.03 7.60
C MET A 127 -2.47 12.90 7.73
N LEU A 128 -2.04 11.71 8.14
CA LEU A 128 -2.94 10.57 8.31
C LEU A 128 -3.96 10.82 9.42
N ASN A 129 -3.56 11.45 10.50
CA ASN A 129 -4.50 11.81 11.59
C ASN A 129 -5.61 12.71 11.06
N GLY A 130 -5.29 13.65 10.19
CA GLY A 130 -6.27 14.53 9.56
C GLY A 130 -7.21 13.76 8.62
N ILE A 131 -6.65 12.86 7.81
CA ILE A 131 -7.40 12.08 6.81
C ILE A 131 -8.35 11.09 7.49
N TRP A 132 -7.88 10.41 8.53
CA TRP A 132 -8.63 9.34 9.19
C TRP A 132 -9.50 9.82 10.34
N ARG A 133 -9.47 11.10 10.64
CA ARG A 133 -10.34 11.67 11.65
C ARG A 133 -11.79 11.69 11.15
N THR A 134 -12.66 11.13 11.89
CA THR A 134 -14.10 11.16 11.59
C THR A 134 -14.84 11.86 12.71
#